data_ab3a210fb9e5e83aadae33dd231da517
#
_entry.id   ab3a210fb9e5e83aadae33dd231da517
#
_cell.length_a   1.000
_cell.length_b   1.000
_cell.length_c   1.000
_cell.angle_alpha   90.00
_cell.angle_beta   90.00
_cell.angle_gamma   90.00
#
_symmetry.space_group_name_H-M   'P 1'
#
loop_
_entity.id
_entity.type
_entity.pdbx_description
1 polymer ?
#
loop_
_entity_poly.entity_id
_entity_poly.type
_entity_poly.pdbx_seq_one_letter_code
_entity_poly.pdbx_strand_id
1 'polypeptide(L)'
;MKKILISLALLASLTGCAVIDYFDMARFDNNEYLLAVQVRTQANLGARKCGTPEVNQEVSKLWSQTLAHKNYAESIPYNEETITMTSELLEIVRGLDKRYNIDMKVASMTYCVNKFGNIEKNATIITNVIGDKPRAR
;
A
#
# COMPACT_ATOMS: atom_id res chain seq x y z
N MET A 1 15.71 33.16 -38.31
CA MET A 1 15.40 31.75 -38.53
C MET A 1 16.12 30.81 -37.54
N LYS A 2 17.43 30.95 -37.26
CA LYS A 2 18.14 30.08 -36.31
C LYS A 2 17.58 30.08 -34.86
N LYS A 3 17.07 31.23 -34.36
CA LYS A 3 16.51 31.36 -33.00
C LYS A 3 15.15 30.67 -32.81
N ILE A 4 14.35 30.58 -33.87
CA ILE A 4 13.05 29.91 -33.86
C ILE A 4 13.21 28.38 -33.81
N LEU A 5 14.22 27.86 -34.52
CA LEU A 5 14.50 26.41 -34.51
C LEU A 5 14.98 25.90 -33.13
N ILE A 6 15.76 26.72 -32.41
CA ILE A 6 16.25 26.37 -31.07
C ILE A 6 15.09 26.36 -30.06
N SER A 7 14.16 27.31 -30.16
CA SER A 7 12.99 27.35 -29.30
C SER A 7 12.02 26.18 -29.52
N LEU A 8 11.90 25.72 -30.77
CA LEU A 8 11.06 24.56 -31.09
C LEU A 8 11.66 23.23 -30.59
N ALA A 9 13.00 23.13 -30.64
CA ALA A 9 13.71 21.96 -30.13
C ALA A 9 13.64 21.85 -28.58
N LEU A 10 13.65 22.98 -27.86
CA LEU A 10 13.50 23.00 -26.39
C LEU A 10 12.07 22.61 -25.94
N LEU A 11 11.04 22.97 -26.70
CA LEU A 11 9.65 22.59 -26.39
C LEU A 11 9.40 21.09 -26.62
N ALA A 12 10.06 20.49 -27.62
CA ALA A 12 9.95 19.05 -27.88
C ALA A 12 10.63 18.18 -26.79
N SER A 13 11.68 18.69 -26.13
CA SER A 13 12.38 17.95 -25.07
C SER A 13 11.65 17.93 -23.74
N LEU A 14 10.76 18.88 -23.45
CA LEU A 14 9.98 18.94 -22.20
C LEU A 14 8.76 18.00 -22.20
N THR A 15 8.26 17.61 -23.35
CA THR A 15 7.11 16.68 -23.46
C THR A 15 7.53 15.19 -23.44
N GLY A 16 8.79 14.88 -23.70
CA GLY A 16 9.29 13.51 -23.79
C GLY A 16 9.32 12.79 -22.45
N CYS A 17 9.73 13.46 -21.37
CA CYS A 17 9.85 12.82 -20.06
C CYS A 17 8.49 12.44 -19.45
N ALA A 18 7.48 13.31 -19.54
CA ALA A 18 6.15 13.04 -18.99
C ALA A 18 5.40 11.89 -19.70
N VAL A 19 5.72 11.68 -21.00
CA VAL A 19 5.10 10.59 -21.78
C VAL A 19 5.77 9.24 -21.47
N ILE A 20 7.07 9.23 -21.22
CA ILE A 20 7.81 8.00 -20.88
C ILE A 20 7.37 7.50 -19.50
N ASP A 21 7.30 8.37 -18.49
CA ASP A 21 6.85 8.02 -17.14
C ASP A 21 5.43 7.44 -17.13
N TYR A 22 4.53 7.93 -18.00
CA TYR A 22 3.17 7.41 -18.12
C TYR A 22 3.11 5.97 -18.68
N PHE A 23 4.04 5.60 -19.56
CA PHE A 23 4.09 4.25 -20.12
C PHE A 23 4.76 3.23 -19.19
N ASP A 24 5.62 3.68 -18.28
CA ASP A 24 6.35 2.83 -17.33
C ASP A 24 5.65 2.71 -15.96
N MET A 25 4.45 3.24 -15.81
CA MET A 25 3.63 3.08 -14.59
C MET A 25 2.75 1.84 -14.66
N ALA A 26 2.64 1.14 -13.54
CA ALA A 26 1.64 0.09 -13.39
C ALA A 26 0.25 0.62 -13.68
N ARG A 27 -0.54 -0.16 -14.39
CA ARG A 27 -1.95 0.17 -14.63
C ARG A 27 -2.81 -0.23 -13.43
N PHE A 28 -3.99 0.40 -13.32
CA PHE A 28 -4.97 0.01 -12.33
C PHE A 28 -5.31 -1.48 -12.46
N ASP A 29 -5.17 -2.20 -11.37
CA ASP A 29 -5.56 -3.60 -11.23
C ASP A 29 -6.62 -3.72 -10.14
N ASN A 30 -7.76 -4.28 -10.51
CA ASN A 30 -8.90 -4.39 -9.59
C ASN A 30 -8.64 -5.37 -8.43
N ASN A 31 -7.85 -6.42 -8.67
CA ASN A 31 -7.54 -7.39 -7.61
C ASN A 31 -6.57 -6.78 -6.60
N GLU A 32 -5.56 -6.04 -7.06
CA GLU A 32 -4.65 -5.28 -6.20
C GLU A 32 -5.43 -4.30 -5.33
N TYR A 33 -6.34 -3.54 -5.94
CA TYR A 33 -7.21 -2.60 -5.23
C TYR A 33 -8.04 -3.29 -4.15
N LEU A 34 -8.68 -4.41 -4.46
CA LEU A 34 -9.49 -5.18 -3.52
C LEU A 34 -8.65 -5.73 -2.36
N LEU A 35 -7.42 -6.21 -2.62
CA LEU A 35 -6.51 -6.67 -1.57
C LEU A 35 -6.12 -5.51 -0.63
N ALA A 36 -5.86 -4.32 -1.15
CA ALA A 36 -5.59 -3.14 -0.33
C ALA A 36 -6.81 -2.76 0.54
N VAL A 37 -8.01 -2.80 -0.03
CA VAL A 37 -9.27 -2.57 0.71
C VAL A 37 -9.47 -3.62 1.81
N GLN A 38 -9.13 -4.89 1.55
CA GLN A 38 -9.21 -5.95 2.56
C GLN A 38 -8.28 -5.68 3.74
N VAL A 39 -7.02 -5.30 3.49
CA VAL A 39 -6.06 -4.95 4.55
C VAL A 39 -6.59 -3.78 5.38
N ARG A 40 -7.09 -2.73 4.74
CA ARG A 40 -7.70 -1.58 5.43
C ARG A 40 -8.88 -1.99 6.31
N THR A 41 -9.79 -2.79 5.77
CA THR A 41 -10.97 -3.27 6.48
C THR A 41 -10.58 -4.15 7.67
N GLN A 42 -9.62 -5.05 7.48
CA GLN A 42 -9.12 -5.92 8.53
C GLN A 42 -8.47 -5.13 9.68
N ALA A 43 -7.72 -4.08 9.35
CA ALA A 43 -7.15 -3.20 10.38
C ALA A 43 -8.23 -2.51 11.21
N ASN A 44 -9.30 -2.02 10.57
CA ASN A 44 -10.44 -1.44 11.28
C ASN A 44 -11.15 -2.45 12.18
N LEU A 45 -11.38 -3.67 11.70
CA LEU A 45 -11.99 -4.75 12.48
C LEU A 45 -11.09 -5.14 13.67
N GLY A 46 -9.78 -5.23 13.46
CA GLY A 46 -8.82 -5.55 14.52
C GLY A 46 -8.81 -4.50 15.63
N ALA A 47 -8.90 -3.22 15.29
CA ALA A 47 -8.99 -2.13 16.26
C ALA A 47 -10.18 -2.30 17.23
N ARG A 48 -11.31 -2.81 16.74
CA ARG A 48 -12.51 -3.07 17.54
C ARG A 48 -12.37 -4.26 18.49
N LYS A 49 -11.38 -5.12 18.26
CA LYS A 49 -11.07 -6.29 19.08
C LYS A 49 -9.97 -6.04 20.11
N CYS A 50 -9.43 -4.83 20.16
CA CYS A 50 -8.45 -4.45 21.17
C CYS A 50 -9.00 -4.67 22.57
N GLY A 51 -8.19 -5.27 23.44
CA GLY A 51 -8.59 -5.61 24.80
C GLY A 51 -9.40 -6.90 24.93
N THR A 52 -9.66 -7.61 23.84
CA THR A 52 -10.34 -8.92 23.86
C THR A 52 -9.37 -10.04 23.44
N PRO A 53 -9.63 -11.32 23.81
CA PRO A 53 -8.79 -12.44 23.40
C PRO A 53 -8.72 -12.65 21.87
N GLU A 54 -9.75 -12.19 21.14
CA GLU A 54 -9.85 -12.36 19.70
C GLU A 54 -8.83 -11.49 18.92
N VAL A 55 -8.22 -10.50 19.57
CA VAL A 55 -7.25 -9.60 18.91
C VAL A 55 -6.10 -10.36 18.24
N ASN A 56 -5.61 -11.44 18.84
CA ASN A 56 -4.53 -12.25 18.28
C ASN A 56 -4.92 -12.85 16.93
N GLN A 57 -6.16 -13.33 16.81
CA GLN A 57 -6.67 -13.86 15.54
C GLN A 57 -6.80 -12.77 14.49
N GLU A 58 -7.24 -11.59 14.86
CA GLU A 58 -7.35 -10.45 13.93
C GLU A 58 -5.97 -9.98 13.45
N VAL A 59 -4.95 -10.01 14.32
CA VAL A 59 -3.56 -9.75 13.94
C VAL A 59 -3.04 -10.79 12.93
N SER A 60 -3.31 -12.08 13.15
CA SER A 60 -2.91 -13.15 12.22
C SER A 60 -3.58 -13.01 10.85
N LYS A 61 -4.86 -12.65 10.82
CA LYS A 61 -5.59 -12.38 9.56
C LYS A 61 -4.98 -11.17 8.83
N LEU A 62 -4.71 -10.09 9.57
CA LEU A 62 -4.10 -8.89 9.01
C LEU A 62 -2.72 -9.18 8.41
N TRP A 63 -1.90 -9.97 9.12
CA TRP A 63 -0.61 -10.42 8.61
C TRP A 63 -0.75 -11.18 7.29
N SER A 64 -1.62 -12.18 7.25
CA SER A 64 -1.84 -13.00 6.04
C SER A 64 -2.33 -12.18 4.85
N GLN A 65 -3.25 -11.24 5.09
CA GLN A 65 -3.80 -10.38 4.04
C GLN A 65 -2.77 -9.37 3.53
N THR A 66 -1.97 -8.77 4.43
CA THR A 66 -0.91 -7.84 4.03
C THR A 66 0.18 -8.54 3.23
N LEU A 67 0.57 -9.76 3.64
CA LEU A 67 1.53 -10.58 2.89
C LEU A 67 0.99 -10.96 1.51
N ALA A 68 -0.27 -11.35 1.42
CA ALA A 68 -0.91 -11.67 0.14
C ALA A 68 -0.95 -10.45 -0.79
N HIS A 69 -1.27 -9.27 -0.25
CA HIS A 69 -1.27 -8.03 -1.02
C HIS A 69 0.14 -7.69 -1.54
N LYS A 70 1.15 -7.75 -0.68
CA LYS A 70 2.54 -7.51 -1.08
C LYS A 70 2.99 -8.47 -2.18
N ASN A 71 2.74 -9.78 -2.03
CA ASN A 71 3.11 -10.78 -3.02
C ASN A 71 2.37 -10.56 -4.36
N TYR A 72 1.12 -10.16 -4.31
CA TYR A 72 0.35 -9.82 -5.51
C TYR A 72 0.91 -8.57 -6.21
N ALA A 73 1.22 -7.52 -5.44
CA ALA A 73 1.81 -6.29 -5.98
C ALA A 73 3.14 -6.56 -6.72
N GLU A 74 3.96 -7.51 -6.22
CA GLU A 74 5.22 -7.93 -6.86
C GLU A 74 5.01 -8.65 -8.19
N SER A 75 3.82 -9.21 -8.43
CA SER A 75 3.49 -9.89 -9.70
C SER A 75 3.08 -8.91 -10.82
N ILE A 76 2.83 -7.65 -10.48
CA ILE A 76 2.40 -6.63 -11.43
C ILE A 76 3.62 -5.89 -11.98
N PRO A 77 3.82 -5.82 -13.31
CA PRO A 77 4.91 -5.07 -13.92
C PRO A 77 4.84 -3.57 -13.58
N TYR A 78 6.00 -2.93 -13.40
CA TYR A 78 6.14 -1.48 -13.17
C TYR A 78 5.41 -0.97 -11.92
N ASN A 79 5.35 -1.79 -10.87
CA ASN A 79 4.56 -1.54 -9.66
C ASN A 79 5.40 -1.16 -8.44
N GLU A 80 6.61 -0.66 -8.66
CA GLU A 80 7.64 -0.42 -7.63
C GLU A 80 7.13 0.45 -6.47
N GLU A 81 6.31 1.47 -6.77
CA GLU A 81 5.74 2.33 -5.73
C GLU A 81 4.84 1.54 -4.78
N THR A 82 3.88 0.79 -5.30
CA THR A 82 2.99 -0.03 -4.46
C THR A 82 3.74 -1.15 -3.73
N ILE A 83 4.74 -1.77 -4.38
CA ILE A 83 5.60 -2.79 -3.77
C ILE A 83 6.34 -2.20 -2.56
N THR A 84 6.90 -1.01 -2.69
CA THR A 84 7.59 -0.32 -1.59
C THR A 84 6.63 -0.05 -0.45
N MET A 85 5.49 0.57 -0.72
CA MET A 85 4.50 0.92 0.29
C MET A 85 3.93 -0.32 1.02
N THR A 86 3.64 -1.38 0.29
CA THR A 86 3.14 -2.63 0.88
C THR A 86 4.19 -3.36 1.69
N SER A 87 5.46 -3.28 1.30
CA SER A 87 6.58 -3.82 2.06
C SER A 87 6.76 -3.10 3.39
N GLU A 88 6.70 -1.77 3.40
CA GLU A 88 6.74 -0.96 4.62
C GLU A 88 5.55 -1.27 5.53
N LEU A 89 4.35 -1.37 4.96
CA LEU A 89 3.16 -1.75 5.72
C LEU A 89 3.30 -3.14 6.34
N LEU A 90 3.86 -4.10 5.60
CA LEU A 90 4.11 -5.46 6.10
C LEU A 90 5.07 -5.46 7.30
N GLU A 91 6.10 -4.62 7.31
CA GLU A 91 7.00 -4.50 8.47
C GLU A 91 6.28 -3.94 9.72
N ILE A 92 5.36 -2.98 9.52
CA ILE A 92 4.53 -2.46 10.63
C ILE A 92 3.63 -3.58 11.19
N VAL A 93 2.99 -4.35 10.31
CA VAL A 93 2.12 -5.48 10.69
C VAL A 93 2.94 -6.59 11.34
N ARG A 94 4.17 -6.86 10.84
CA ARG A 94 5.09 -7.83 11.47
C ARG A 94 5.40 -7.47 12.92
N GLY A 95 5.62 -6.19 13.20
CA GLY A 95 5.85 -5.74 14.58
C GLY A 95 4.65 -5.99 15.49
N LEU A 96 3.44 -5.84 14.97
CA LEU A 96 2.21 -6.13 15.69
C LEU A 96 2.05 -7.65 15.91
N ASP A 97 2.25 -8.45 14.87
CA ASP A 97 2.19 -9.92 14.92
C ASP A 97 3.20 -10.50 15.92
N LYS A 98 4.45 -10.02 15.84
CA LYS A 98 5.49 -10.41 16.80
C LYS A 98 5.04 -10.18 18.23
N ARG A 99 4.48 -9.02 18.54
CA ARG A 99 4.06 -8.67 19.89
C ARG A 99 2.93 -9.59 20.39
N TYR A 100 1.92 -9.83 19.58
CA TYR A 100 0.72 -10.56 19.99
C TYR A 100 0.86 -12.07 19.89
N ASN A 101 1.48 -12.58 18.83
CA ASN A 101 1.46 -14.00 18.51
C ASN A 101 2.80 -14.71 18.77
N ILE A 102 3.93 -13.98 18.78
CA ILE A 102 5.25 -14.58 19.04
C ILE A 102 5.68 -14.31 20.47
N ASP A 103 5.74 -13.06 20.87
CA ASP A 103 6.16 -12.68 22.23
C ASP A 103 5.06 -12.85 23.26
N MET A 104 3.80 -12.98 22.80
CA MET A 104 2.60 -13.12 23.64
C MET A 104 2.48 -12.05 24.73
N LYS A 105 2.90 -10.82 24.40
CA LYS A 105 2.89 -9.69 25.33
C LYS A 105 1.52 -9.00 25.33
N VAL A 106 0.96 -8.85 26.52
CA VAL A 106 -0.23 -8.02 26.71
C VAL A 106 0.10 -6.58 26.29
N ALA A 107 -0.71 -6.03 25.41
CA ALA A 107 -0.60 -4.64 24.99
C ALA A 107 -1.72 -3.80 25.64
N SER A 108 -1.40 -2.53 25.95
CA SER A 108 -2.45 -1.60 26.40
C SER A 108 -3.47 -1.36 25.28
N MET A 109 -4.70 -1.03 25.69
CA MET A 109 -5.78 -0.64 24.75
C MET A 109 -5.30 0.48 23.81
N THR A 110 -4.68 1.51 24.36
CA THR A 110 -4.16 2.66 23.58
C THR A 110 -3.11 2.22 22.55
N TYR A 111 -2.17 1.36 22.92
CA TYR A 111 -1.19 0.84 21.97
C TYR A 111 -1.85 0.08 20.84
N CYS A 112 -2.78 -0.82 21.19
CA CYS A 112 -3.49 -1.64 20.23
C CYS A 112 -4.27 -0.78 19.23
N VAL A 113 -5.12 0.10 19.69
CA VAL A 113 -5.94 0.98 18.84
C VAL A 113 -5.07 1.87 17.96
N ASN A 114 -3.99 2.45 18.50
CA ASN A 114 -3.09 3.28 17.72
C ASN A 114 -2.35 2.49 16.63
N LYS A 115 -1.94 1.26 16.91
CA LYS A 115 -1.24 0.43 15.91
C LYS A 115 -2.17 0.03 14.76
N PHE A 116 -3.36 -0.45 15.06
CA PHE A 116 -4.35 -0.75 14.02
C PHE A 116 -4.77 0.51 13.24
N GLY A 117 -4.95 1.65 13.92
CA GLY A 117 -5.27 2.91 13.26
C GLY A 117 -4.19 3.40 12.32
N ASN A 118 -2.91 3.23 12.68
CA ASN A 118 -1.79 3.54 11.79
C ASN A 118 -1.77 2.62 10.57
N ILE A 119 -2.04 1.33 10.75
CA ILE A 119 -2.11 0.37 9.65
C ILE A 119 -3.27 0.72 8.71
N GLU A 120 -4.46 1.02 9.25
CA GLU A 120 -5.63 1.43 8.48
C GLU A 120 -5.33 2.69 7.65
N LYS A 121 -4.67 3.69 8.25
CA LYS A 121 -4.28 4.92 7.56
C LYS A 121 -3.31 4.65 6.42
N ASN A 122 -2.27 3.85 6.63
CA ASN A 122 -1.31 3.49 5.59
C ASN A 122 -1.98 2.68 4.47
N ALA A 123 -2.83 1.71 4.81
CA ALA A 123 -3.60 0.94 3.83
C ALA A 123 -4.56 1.84 3.02
N THR A 124 -5.12 2.89 3.63
CA THR A 124 -5.93 3.89 2.91
C THR A 124 -5.10 4.65 1.89
N ILE A 125 -3.89 5.08 2.24
CA ILE A 125 -2.98 5.76 1.32
C ILE A 125 -2.65 4.83 0.13
N ILE A 126 -2.29 3.58 0.40
CA ILE A 126 -2.02 2.59 -0.65
C ILE A 126 -3.23 2.38 -1.56
N THR A 127 -4.43 2.26 -0.97
CA THR A 127 -5.68 2.12 -1.74
C THR A 127 -5.89 3.30 -2.69
N ASN A 128 -5.60 4.52 -2.24
CA ASN A 128 -5.72 5.73 -3.07
C ASN A 128 -4.68 5.73 -4.20
N VAL A 129 -3.42 5.40 -3.90
CA VAL A 129 -2.36 5.30 -4.93
C VAL A 129 -2.73 4.30 -6.01
N ILE A 130 -3.26 3.12 -5.64
CA ILE A 130 -3.72 2.13 -6.62
C ILE A 130 -4.92 2.66 -7.41
N GLY A 131 -5.87 3.33 -6.73
CA GLY A 131 -7.07 3.88 -7.36
C GLY A 131 -6.78 4.97 -8.40
N ASP A 132 -5.69 5.70 -8.22
CA ASP A 132 -5.25 6.79 -9.10
C ASP A 132 -4.41 6.30 -10.31
N LYS A 133 -4.05 5.01 -10.35
CA LYS A 133 -3.32 4.43 -11.49
C LYS A 133 -4.12 4.53 -12.79
N PRO A 134 -3.43 4.73 -13.94
CA PRO A 134 -4.11 4.80 -15.25
C PRO A 134 -4.85 3.49 -15.56
N ARG A 135 -6.08 3.64 -16.04
CA ARG A 135 -6.91 2.50 -16.46
C ARG A 135 -6.56 2.08 -17.88
N ALA A 136 -6.72 0.79 -18.20
CA ALA A 136 -6.66 0.33 -19.58
C ALA A 136 -7.79 1.01 -20.39
N ARG A 137 -7.44 1.54 -21.58
CA ARG A 137 -8.43 2.06 -22.55
C ARG A 137 -9.02 0.91 -23.31
#